data_633942338b7afb6b59f72034d6125842
#
_entry.id   633942338b7afb6b59f72034d6125842
#
_cell.length_a   1.000
_cell.length_b   1.000
_cell.length_c   1.000
_cell.angle_alpha   90.00
_cell.angle_beta   90.00
_cell.angle_gamma   90.00
#
_symmetry.space_group_name_H-M   'P 1'
#
loop_
_entity.id
_entity.type
_entity.pdbx_description
1 polymer ?
#
loop_
_entity_poly.entity_id
_entity_poly.type
_entity_poly.pdbx_seq_one_letter_code
_entity_poly.pdbx_strand_id
1 'polypeptide(L)'
;VAVIGVGLGLIDPVHNVGVDLDGRAVHPTGGHIVGEGAVGIIVAAWGGTTAETWTPRECVMSDPVLCDYPYESNPWFPAETGTLYNSMIYPVMPYGIAGCIWYQGEANQGRASSYARVMQRLIGSWRTGFNKEFPFYLVQIAPFQYHSKDNGPALLREQQAMLPEMLDKVKMITVSDLVDNVQDIHPRDKRSVGKRLANLALDDTYHIYAGPYKSPVFESACRKGNHVTISFKDIKNGLAVHGKRIEGLMMAAAGQEWQEARARIDGGKLIVPVKGIESPVSIRYCFSDAAQGNLFSTEGIPLAPFRADSIASSENIPVSTDSALEESFEFSPKFSTGNANPLLDFQYMADPTAVVHDGRIYVYGTNDHQQYDVVGRNGKNTYQHIHSLTMVSSD
;
A
#
# COMPACT_ATOMS: atom_id res chain seq x y z
N VAL A 1 7.17 7.34 3.12
CA VAL A 1 8.23 6.64 2.37
C VAL A 1 7.56 5.66 1.43
N ALA A 2 7.57 5.97 0.13
CA ALA A 2 7.15 5.00 -0.88
C ALA A 2 8.33 4.04 -1.12
N VAL A 3 8.17 2.79 -0.75
CA VAL A 3 9.11 1.73 -1.10
C VAL A 3 8.45 0.90 -2.17
N ILE A 4 8.95 0.96 -3.38
CA ILE A 4 8.55 0.07 -4.46
C ILE A 4 9.59 -1.02 -4.54
N GLY A 5 9.25 -2.18 -4.01
CA GLY A 5 10.03 -3.38 -4.26
C GLY A 5 9.55 -4.01 -5.55
N VAL A 6 10.32 -3.92 -6.61
CA VAL A 6 10.05 -4.64 -7.85
C VAL A 6 10.93 -5.87 -7.85
N GLY A 7 10.34 -7.03 -7.55
CA GLY A 7 11.06 -8.30 -7.61
C GLY A 7 11.18 -8.76 -9.06
N LEU A 8 12.38 -8.82 -9.60
CA LEU A 8 12.69 -9.56 -10.82
C LEU A 8 12.93 -11.03 -10.42
N GLY A 9 11.90 -11.85 -10.49
CA GLY A 9 12.06 -13.29 -10.35
C GLY A 9 12.13 -13.92 -11.73
N LEU A 10 13.29 -14.41 -12.14
CA LEU A 10 13.36 -15.48 -13.12
C LEU A 10 13.04 -16.77 -12.37
N ILE A 11 11.77 -17.15 -12.35
CA ILE A 11 11.38 -18.49 -11.91
C ILE A 11 11.06 -19.26 -13.16
N ASP A 12 11.88 -20.28 -13.42
CA ASP A 12 11.55 -21.35 -14.34
C ASP A 12 10.22 -21.97 -13.87
N PRO A 13 9.15 -21.98 -14.70
CA PRO A 13 7.84 -22.50 -14.31
C PRO A 13 7.85 -24.00 -13.96
N VAL A 14 8.97 -24.68 -14.11
CA VAL A 14 9.13 -26.12 -13.82
C VAL A 14 9.65 -26.38 -12.40
N HIS A 15 10.21 -25.37 -11.70
CA HIS A 15 10.77 -25.55 -10.36
C HIS A 15 10.15 -24.58 -9.37
N ASN A 16 9.27 -25.07 -8.50
CA ASN A 16 8.70 -24.31 -7.37
C ASN A 16 9.80 -24.04 -6.33
N VAL A 17 10.37 -22.86 -6.34
CA VAL A 17 11.39 -22.42 -5.37
C VAL A 17 10.86 -21.26 -4.55
N GLY A 18 10.80 -21.39 -3.24
CA GLY A 18 10.53 -20.30 -2.29
C GLY A 18 11.84 -19.63 -1.86
N VAL A 19 11.78 -18.43 -1.31
CA VAL A 19 12.94 -17.70 -0.76
C VAL A 19 12.76 -17.56 0.74
N ASP A 20 13.76 -17.92 1.55
CA ASP A 20 13.75 -17.73 3.00
C ASP A 20 14.02 -16.26 3.39
N LEU A 21 13.94 -15.99 4.70
CA LEU A 21 14.13 -14.64 5.25
C LEU A 21 15.56 -14.07 5.07
N ASP A 22 16.49 -14.91 4.68
CA ASP A 22 17.89 -14.55 4.40
C ASP A 22 18.14 -14.41 2.87
N GLY A 23 17.09 -14.49 2.04
CA GLY A 23 17.17 -14.38 0.59
C GLY A 23 17.63 -15.66 -0.11
N ARG A 24 17.59 -16.81 0.57
CA ARG A 24 17.98 -18.11 0.01
C ARG A 24 16.79 -18.86 -0.56
N ALA A 25 16.97 -19.47 -1.69
CA ALA A 25 15.96 -20.29 -2.34
C ALA A 25 15.68 -21.59 -1.54
N VAL A 26 14.41 -21.88 -1.23
CA VAL A 26 13.97 -23.06 -0.45
C VAL A 26 12.95 -23.87 -1.23
N HIS A 27 13.11 -25.18 -1.26
CA HIS A 27 12.15 -26.10 -1.89
C HIS A 27 11.03 -26.46 -0.88
N PRO A 28 9.76 -26.66 -1.33
CA PRO A 28 8.61 -26.99 -0.45
C PRO A 28 8.76 -28.30 0.35
N THR A 29 9.67 -29.17 -0.03
CA THR A 29 9.95 -30.44 0.66
C THR A 29 11.09 -30.37 1.68
N GLY A 30 11.56 -29.17 2.03
CA GLY A 30 12.61 -28.97 3.06
C GLY A 30 14.04 -29.30 2.59
N GLY A 31 14.25 -29.59 1.30
CA GLY A 31 15.57 -29.71 0.72
C GLY A 31 16.10 -28.35 0.27
N HIS A 32 17.31 -27.97 0.66
CA HIS A 32 17.98 -26.82 0.10
C HIS A 32 18.25 -27.08 -1.39
N ILE A 33 17.57 -26.33 -2.26
CA ILE A 33 17.99 -26.26 -3.65
C ILE A 33 18.95 -25.09 -3.75
N VAL A 34 20.21 -25.41 -3.94
CA VAL A 34 21.20 -24.47 -4.45
C VAL A 34 21.01 -24.40 -5.97
N GLY A 35 19.94 -23.72 -6.36
CA GLY A 35 19.77 -23.23 -7.72
C GLY A 35 19.91 -21.72 -7.61
N GLU A 36 20.99 -21.18 -8.14
CA GLU A 36 21.27 -19.74 -8.17
C GLU A 36 20.29 -19.03 -9.10
N GLY A 37 19.05 -18.88 -8.67
CA GLY A 37 18.11 -17.93 -9.26
C GLY A 37 18.35 -16.57 -8.61
N ALA A 38 19.05 -15.67 -9.27
CA ALA A 38 19.20 -14.29 -8.79
C ALA A 38 17.83 -13.62 -8.73
N VAL A 39 17.41 -13.16 -7.53
CA VAL A 39 16.23 -12.31 -7.35
C VAL A 39 16.70 -10.87 -7.41
N GLY A 40 16.27 -10.13 -8.44
CA GLY A 40 16.52 -8.72 -8.56
C GLY A 40 15.46 -7.90 -7.81
N ILE A 41 15.87 -6.85 -7.10
CA ILE A 41 14.99 -5.88 -6.47
C ILE A 41 15.27 -4.52 -7.09
N ILE A 42 14.25 -3.88 -7.67
CA ILE A 42 14.30 -2.48 -8.08
C ILE A 42 13.66 -1.67 -6.95
N VAL A 43 14.44 -0.76 -6.36
CA VAL A 43 13.94 0.15 -5.33
C VAL A 43 13.71 1.52 -5.96
N ALA A 44 12.45 1.98 -5.94
CA ALA A 44 12.07 3.32 -6.32
C ALA A 44 11.36 3.94 -5.11
N ALA A 45 12.03 4.84 -4.41
CA ALA A 45 11.53 5.40 -3.16
C ALA A 45 11.92 6.87 -3.02
N TRP A 46 10.95 7.70 -2.59
CA TRP A 46 11.20 9.10 -2.22
C TRP A 46 10.23 9.49 -1.10
N GLY A 47 10.77 9.84 0.06
CA GLY A 47 9.98 10.18 1.25
C GLY A 47 9.14 11.44 1.07
N GLY A 48 7.95 11.46 1.71
CA GLY A 48 7.06 12.63 1.70
C GLY A 48 6.24 12.86 0.43
N THR A 49 6.34 11.97 -0.57
CA THR A 49 5.67 12.14 -1.86
C THR A 49 4.28 11.55 -1.90
N THR A 50 3.40 12.17 -2.68
CA THR A 50 2.02 11.72 -2.92
C THR A 50 1.94 10.71 -4.05
N ALA A 51 0.86 9.92 -4.12
CA ALA A 51 0.65 8.95 -5.19
C ALA A 51 0.58 9.59 -6.58
N GLU A 52 0.13 10.84 -6.68
CA GLU A 52 0.04 11.60 -7.91
C GLU A 52 1.42 11.86 -8.56
N THR A 53 2.47 11.97 -7.76
CA THR A 53 3.84 12.14 -8.30
C THR A 53 4.35 10.88 -9.00
N TRP A 54 3.82 9.71 -8.63
CA TRP A 54 4.13 8.39 -9.18
C TRP A 54 3.18 7.95 -10.29
N THR A 55 2.16 8.75 -10.59
CA THR A 55 1.15 8.50 -11.62
C THR A 55 1.45 9.35 -12.85
N PRO A 56 1.37 8.84 -14.08
CA PRO A 56 1.54 9.67 -15.27
C PRO A 56 0.66 10.92 -15.21
N ARG A 57 1.24 12.07 -15.56
CA ARG A 57 0.55 13.36 -15.47
C ARG A 57 -0.79 13.36 -16.23
N GLU A 58 -0.82 12.80 -17.42
CA GLU A 58 -2.02 12.71 -18.25
C GLU A 58 -3.13 11.88 -17.61
N CYS A 59 -2.77 10.82 -16.85
CA CYS A 59 -3.75 10.00 -16.13
C CYS A 59 -4.41 10.76 -14.99
N VAL A 60 -3.69 11.67 -14.35
CA VAL A 60 -4.23 12.52 -13.28
C VAL A 60 -5.01 13.68 -13.87
N MET A 61 -4.46 14.38 -14.87
CA MET A 61 -5.06 15.59 -15.42
C MET A 61 -6.30 15.33 -16.26
N SER A 62 -6.45 14.14 -16.84
CA SER A 62 -7.67 13.74 -17.55
C SER A 62 -8.79 13.24 -16.64
N ASP A 63 -8.50 12.99 -15.37
CA ASP A 63 -9.49 12.51 -14.43
C ASP A 63 -10.21 13.69 -13.74
N PRO A 64 -11.55 13.79 -13.84
CA PRO A 64 -12.30 14.95 -13.34
C PRO A 64 -12.27 15.10 -11.81
N VAL A 65 -11.91 14.05 -11.07
CA VAL A 65 -11.77 14.08 -9.60
C VAL A 65 -10.36 14.43 -9.18
N LEU A 66 -9.34 14.08 -9.99
CA LEU A 66 -7.94 14.22 -9.67
C LEU A 66 -7.30 15.48 -10.27
N CYS A 67 -7.88 16.04 -11.34
CA CYS A 67 -7.29 17.17 -12.10
C CYS A 67 -7.08 18.44 -11.27
N ASP A 68 -7.85 18.63 -10.21
CA ASP A 68 -7.72 19.76 -9.27
C ASP A 68 -6.65 19.52 -8.19
N TYR A 69 -5.76 18.58 -8.38
CA TYR A 69 -4.67 18.32 -7.44
C TYR A 69 -3.84 19.60 -7.22
N PRO A 70 -3.82 20.17 -6.00
CA PRO A 70 -3.06 21.35 -5.73
C PRO A 70 -1.56 21.01 -5.75
N TYR A 71 -0.87 21.55 -6.73
CA TYR A 71 0.56 21.50 -6.77
C TYR A 71 1.13 22.60 -5.88
N GLU A 72 1.70 22.21 -4.74
CA GLU A 72 2.50 23.09 -3.91
C GLU A 72 3.97 22.69 -4.06
N SER A 73 4.78 23.61 -4.57
CA SER A 73 6.23 23.39 -4.66
C SER A 73 6.80 23.10 -3.27
N ASN A 74 7.53 22.02 -3.14
CA ASN A 74 8.18 21.64 -1.90
C ASN A 74 9.70 21.56 -2.11
N PRO A 75 10.53 22.23 -1.28
CA PRO A 75 11.98 22.21 -1.45
C PRO A 75 12.63 20.86 -1.09
N TRP A 76 11.91 19.94 -0.43
CA TRP A 76 12.47 18.72 0.11
C TRP A 76 12.15 17.48 -0.73
N PHE A 77 11.08 17.53 -1.53
CA PHE A 77 10.67 16.41 -2.37
C PHE A 77 9.87 16.88 -3.59
N PRO A 78 9.89 16.12 -4.69
CA PRO A 78 9.04 16.38 -5.85
C PRO A 78 7.57 16.32 -5.46
N ALA A 79 6.81 17.35 -5.80
CA ALA A 79 5.38 17.41 -5.55
C ALA A 79 4.57 17.44 -6.86
N GLU A 80 5.19 17.75 -7.99
CA GLU A 80 4.51 17.81 -9.28
C GLU A 80 4.09 16.42 -9.77
N THR A 81 2.85 16.33 -10.23
CA THR A 81 2.25 15.11 -10.80
C THR A 81 3.12 14.51 -11.90
N GLY A 82 3.38 13.20 -11.80
CA GLY A 82 4.12 12.45 -12.81
C GLY A 82 5.65 12.57 -12.74
N THR A 83 6.19 13.41 -11.87
CA THR A 83 7.66 13.62 -11.81
C THR A 83 8.39 12.33 -11.47
N LEU A 84 7.96 11.60 -10.45
CA LEU A 84 8.60 10.35 -10.03
C LEU A 84 8.25 9.18 -10.95
N TYR A 85 7.07 9.21 -11.56
CA TYR A 85 6.77 8.28 -12.63
C TYR A 85 7.79 8.40 -13.77
N ASN A 86 8.02 9.62 -14.27
CA ASN A 86 8.90 9.86 -15.40
C ASN A 86 10.37 9.58 -15.08
N SER A 87 10.81 9.86 -13.86
CA SER A 87 12.23 9.73 -13.48
C SER A 87 12.60 8.37 -12.91
N MET A 88 11.68 7.66 -12.26
CA MET A 88 11.99 6.45 -11.50
C MET A 88 11.26 5.19 -12.00
N ILE A 89 10.08 5.32 -12.61
CA ILE A 89 9.28 4.17 -13.04
C ILE A 89 9.40 3.95 -14.55
N TYR A 90 9.18 4.98 -15.34
CA TYR A 90 9.23 4.88 -16.79
C TYR A 90 10.57 4.33 -17.33
N PRO A 91 11.75 4.74 -16.80
CA PRO A 91 13.03 4.21 -17.28
C PRO A 91 13.24 2.71 -17.02
N VAL A 92 12.53 2.13 -16.04
CA VAL A 92 12.66 0.71 -15.70
C VAL A 92 11.59 -0.18 -16.34
N MET A 93 10.64 0.38 -17.06
CA MET A 93 9.59 -0.38 -17.75
C MET A 93 10.08 -1.43 -18.76
N PRO A 94 11.21 -1.26 -19.47
CA PRO A 94 11.76 -2.30 -20.33
C PRO A 94 12.16 -3.59 -19.60
N TYR A 95 12.34 -3.54 -18.29
CA TYR A 95 12.68 -4.73 -17.51
C TYR A 95 11.40 -5.49 -17.13
N GLY A 96 11.46 -6.82 -17.25
CA GLY A 96 10.36 -7.66 -16.78
C GLY A 96 10.29 -7.67 -15.25
N ILE A 97 9.10 -7.42 -14.68
CA ILE A 97 8.88 -7.45 -13.24
C ILE A 97 7.94 -8.59 -12.84
N ALA A 98 8.15 -9.18 -11.66
CA ALA A 98 7.27 -10.22 -11.12
C ALA A 98 6.06 -9.63 -10.39
N GLY A 99 6.23 -8.50 -9.73
CA GLY A 99 5.19 -7.81 -8.96
C GLY A 99 5.68 -6.48 -8.41
N CYS A 100 4.80 -5.77 -7.71
CA CYS A 100 5.10 -4.52 -7.05
C CYS A 100 4.70 -4.59 -5.57
N ILE A 101 5.54 -4.05 -4.70
CA ILE A 101 5.25 -3.80 -3.29
C ILE A 101 5.15 -2.29 -3.09
N TRP A 102 4.04 -1.83 -2.50
CA TRP A 102 3.74 -0.41 -2.32
C TRP A 102 3.50 -0.08 -0.86
N TYR A 103 4.32 0.80 -0.28
CA TYR A 103 4.11 1.33 1.06
C TYR A 103 4.16 2.86 1.02
N GLN A 104 3.01 3.47 0.87
CA GLN A 104 2.82 4.92 0.76
C GLN A 104 1.37 5.26 1.15
N GLY A 105 1.11 6.52 1.49
CA GLY A 105 -0.23 7.05 1.73
C GLY A 105 -0.21 8.26 2.65
N GLU A 106 0.76 8.38 3.52
CA GLU A 106 0.82 9.40 4.57
C GLU A 106 0.70 10.83 4.00
N ALA A 107 1.35 11.09 2.88
CA ALA A 107 1.30 12.38 2.19
C ALA A 107 -0.06 12.66 1.52
N ASN A 108 -0.90 11.63 1.31
CA ASN A 108 -2.23 11.77 0.71
C ASN A 108 -3.36 11.94 1.74
N GLN A 109 -3.08 11.96 3.05
CA GLN A 109 -4.11 11.99 4.09
C GLN A 109 -5.02 13.22 4.01
N GLY A 110 -4.51 14.37 3.55
CA GLY A 110 -5.33 15.58 3.34
C GLY A 110 -6.30 15.49 2.15
N ARG A 111 -6.16 14.48 1.28
CA ARG A 111 -7.03 14.19 0.12
C ARG A 111 -7.43 12.72 0.10
N ALA A 112 -7.67 12.15 1.26
CA ALA A 112 -7.92 10.73 1.43
C ALA A 112 -9.04 10.19 0.54
N SER A 113 -10.12 10.93 0.33
CA SER A 113 -11.29 10.48 -0.44
C SER A 113 -11.02 10.15 -1.91
N SER A 114 -9.96 10.68 -2.50
CA SER A 114 -9.55 10.41 -3.87
C SER A 114 -8.44 9.37 -3.99
N TYR A 115 -7.95 8.82 -2.88
CA TYR A 115 -6.77 7.95 -2.89
C TYR A 115 -6.98 6.65 -3.69
N ALA A 116 -8.10 5.97 -3.52
CA ALA A 116 -8.37 4.75 -4.29
C ALA A 116 -8.40 5.05 -5.79
N ARG A 117 -8.96 6.20 -6.19
CA ARG A 117 -9.02 6.61 -7.60
C ARG A 117 -7.63 6.89 -8.19
N VAL A 118 -6.75 7.62 -7.47
CA VAL A 118 -5.38 7.83 -7.97
C VAL A 118 -4.61 6.53 -8.04
N MET A 119 -4.80 5.62 -7.09
CA MET A 119 -4.17 4.29 -7.12
C MET A 119 -4.67 3.43 -8.30
N GLN A 120 -5.95 3.50 -8.67
CA GLN A 120 -6.43 2.85 -9.90
C GLN A 120 -5.69 3.37 -11.14
N ARG A 121 -5.52 4.69 -11.27
CA ARG A 121 -4.79 5.29 -12.38
C ARG A 121 -3.31 4.90 -12.36
N LEU A 122 -2.68 4.90 -11.20
CA LEU A 122 -1.29 4.50 -11.02
C LEU A 122 -1.08 3.03 -11.43
N ILE A 123 -1.83 2.11 -10.83
CA ILE A 123 -1.68 0.67 -11.07
C ILE A 123 -1.98 0.34 -12.54
N GLY A 124 -3.07 0.86 -13.09
CA GLY A 124 -3.44 0.65 -14.47
C GLY A 124 -2.39 1.16 -15.45
N SER A 125 -1.88 2.39 -15.25
CA SER A 125 -0.84 2.95 -16.12
C SER A 125 0.48 2.18 -16.03
N TRP A 126 0.86 1.72 -14.84
CA TRP A 126 2.08 0.91 -14.68
C TRP A 126 1.93 -0.46 -15.35
N ARG A 127 0.81 -1.16 -15.16
CA ARG A 127 0.53 -2.43 -15.85
C ARG A 127 0.57 -2.27 -17.36
N THR A 128 -0.02 -1.20 -17.88
CA THR A 128 0.05 -0.87 -19.31
C THR A 128 1.49 -0.61 -19.76
N GLY A 129 2.25 0.21 -19.03
CA GLY A 129 3.62 0.54 -19.38
C GLY A 129 4.57 -0.65 -19.33
N PHE A 130 4.42 -1.53 -18.35
CA PHE A 130 5.18 -2.80 -18.27
C PHE A 130 4.61 -3.89 -19.19
N ASN A 131 3.50 -3.64 -19.86
CA ASN A 131 2.78 -4.63 -20.68
C ASN A 131 2.54 -5.96 -19.93
N LYS A 132 2.13 -5.87 -18.66
CA LYS A 132 1.94 -7.03 -17.78
C LYS A 132 0.97 -6.77 -16.65
N GLU A 133 -0.01 -7.66 -16.44
CA GLU A 133 -0.89 -7.71 -15.29
C GLU A 133 -0.16 -8.35 -14.08
N PHE A 134 0.74 -7.60 -13.46
CA PHE A 134 1.50 -8.06 -12.29
C PHE A 134 0.74 -7.87 -10.97
N PRO A 135 1.01 -8.70 -9.95
CA PRO A 135 0.48 -8.50 -8.60
C PRO A 135 0.98 -7.18 -7.99
N PHE A 136 0.08 -6.48 -7.30
CA PHE A 136 0.38 -5.22 -6.61
C PHE A 136 0.00 -5.34 -5.13
N TYR A 137 0.98 -5.37 -4.25
CA TYR A 137 0.80 -5.63 -2.84
C TYR A 137 1.00 -4.36 -2.01
N LEU A 138 -0.04 -3.97 -1.30
CA LEU A 138 -0.10 -2.74 -0.52
C LEU A 138 0.23 -3.00 0.96
N VAL A 139 0.89 -2.05 1.57
CA VAL A 139 0.92 -1.90 3.03
C VAL A 139 -0.05 -0.78 3.40
N GLN A 140 -1.07 -1.09 4.21
CA GLN A 140 -1.94 -0.06 4.77
C GLN A 140 -1.12 0.86 5.67
N ILE A 141 -1.31 2.20 5.57
CA ILE A 141 -0.56 3.14 6.40
C ILE A 141 -0.75 2.85 7.89
N ALA A 142 0.34 3.00 8.62
CA ALA A 142 0.37 2.78 10.05
C ALA A 142 -0.40 3.85 10.83
N PRO A 143 -0.95 3.55 12.01
CA PRO A 143 -1.45 4.56 12.94
C PRO A 143 -0.36 5.57 13.31
N PHE A 144 -0.67 6.85 13.15
CA PHE A 144 0.21 7.96 13.54
C PHE A 144 -0.62 9.17 13.93
N GLN A 145 -0.15 9.96 14.89
CA GLN A 145 -0.87 11.11 15.42
C GLN A 145 -0.72 12.34 14.51
N TYR A 146 -1.47 12.37 13.42
CA TYR A 146 -1.47 13.50 12.47
C TYR A 146 -2.11 14.77 13.02
N HIS A 147 -2.90 14.67 14.11
CA HIS A 147 -3.77 15.75 14.61
C HIS A 147 -4.75 16.25 13.53
N SER A 148 -5.23 15.34 12.68
CA SER A 148 -6.19 15.68 11.64
C SER A 148 -7.54 16.08 12.23
N LYS A 149 -8.22 17.05 11.58
CA LYS A 149 -9.54 17.51 12.01
C LYS A 149 -10.69 16.70 11.42
N ASP A 150 -10.44 15.97 10.35
CA ASP A 150 -11.43 15.34 9.48
C ASP A 150 -11.30 13.82 9.35
N ASN A 151 -10.47 13.19 10.19
CA ASN A 151 -10.14 11.76 10.12
C ASN A 151 -9.51 11.33 8.76
N GLY A 152 -8.81 12.23 8.08
CA GLY A 152 -8.15 11.95 6.80
C GLY A 152 -7.35 10.66 6.80
N PRO A 153 -6.47 10.38 7.78
CA PRO A 153 -5.72 9.12 7.85
C PRO A 153 -6.61 7.87 7.97
N ALA A 154 -7.74 7.96 8.69
CA ALA A 154 -8.68 6.84 8.78
C ALA A 154 -9.41 6.61 7.45
N LEU A 155 -9.83 7.69 6.79
CA LEU A 155 -10.41 7.64 5.44
C LEU A 155 -9.41 7.08 4.44
N LEU A 156 -8.14 7.44 4.54
CA LEU A 156 -7.11 6.92 3.65
C LEU A 156 -6.92 5.41 3.82
N ARG A 157 -6.89 4.91 5.07
CA ARG A 157 -6.85 3.45 5.32
C ARG A 157 -8.08 2.74 4.77
N GLU A 158 -9.26 3.36 4.83
CA GLU A 158 -10.47 2.84 4.19
C GLU A 158 -10.30 2.77 2.67
N GLN A 159 -9.80 3.83 2.02
CA GLN A 159 -9.53 3.83 0.58
C GLN A 159 -8.50 2.78 0.17
N GLN A 160 -7.46 2.56 0.99
CA GLN A 160 -6.51 1.47 0.77
C GLN A 160 -7.18 0.10 0.85
N ALA A 161 -8.08 -0.09 1.82
CA ALA A 161 -8.81 -1.35 2.01
C ALA A 161 -9.82 -1.65 0.90
N MET A 162 -10.27 -0.65 0.14
CA MET A 162 -11.15 -0.84 -1.02
C MET A 162 -10.40 -1.39 -2.25
N LEU A 163 -9.11 -1.10 -2.41
CA LEU A 163 -8.35 -1.44 -3.62
C LEU A 163 -8.35 -2.93 -3.98
N PRO A 164 -8.24 -3.88 -3.03
CA PRO A 164 -8.32 -5.31 -3.34
C PRO A 164 -9.66 -5.77 -3.91
N GLU A 165 -10.75 -5.03 -3.66
CA GLU A 165 -12.08 -5.33 -4.19
C GLU A 165 -12.32 -4.62 -5.55
N MET A 166 -11.55 -3.56 -5.84
CA MET A 166 -11.70 -2.75 -7.05
C MET A 166 -10.80 -3.19 -8.20
N LEU A 167 -9.70 -3.88 -7.89
CA LEU A 167 -8.65 -4.22 -8.86
C LEU A 167 -8.18 -5.66 -8.70
N ASP A 168 -8.12 -6.37 -9.80
CA ASP A 168 -7.57 -7.72 -9.85
C ASP A 168 -6.08 -7.74 -9.46
N LYS A 169 -5.66 -8.82 -8.79
CA LYS A 169 -4.27 -9.03 -8.34
C LYS A 169 -3.73 -7.90 -7.45
N VAL A 170 -4.62 -7.18 -6.78
CA VAL A 170 -4.25 -6.22 -5.75
C VAL A 170 -4.61 -6.81 -4.39
N LYS A 171 -3.65 -6.81 -3.47
CA LYS A 171 -3.85 -7.29 -2.09
C LYS A 171 -3.18 -6.32 -1.11
N MET A 172 -3.59 -6.41 0.15
CA MET A 172 -3.12 -5.51 1.19
C MET A 172 -2.77 -6.28 2.47
N ILE A 173 -1.74 -5.80 3.16
CA ILE A 173 -1.45 -6.19 4.55
C ILE A 173 -1.72 -5.02 5.49
N THR A 174 -2.13 -5.35 6.72
CA THR A 174 -2.31 -4.39 7.82
C THR A 174 -1.11 -4.45 8.76
N VAL A 175 -0.71 -3.29 9.32
CA VAL A 175 0.48 -3.14 10.17
C VAL A 175 0.20 -2.36 11.46
N SER A 176 -1.08 -2.20 11.83
CA SER A 176 -1.47 -1.39 13.00
C SER A 176 -0.93 -1.91 14.33
N ASP A 177 -0.64 -3.20 14.45
CA ASP A 177 -0.04 -3.86 15.61
C ASP A 177 1.49 -3.78 15.66
N LEU A 178 2.13 -3.27 14.61
CA LEU A 178 3.59 -3.16 14.48
C LEU A 178 4.11 -1.75 14.84
N VAL A 179 3.24 -0.92 15.40
CA VAL A 179 3.56 0.46 15.80
C VAL A 179 3.84 0.50 17.29
N ASP A 180 5.06 0.78 17.65
CA ASP A 180 5.52 0.95 19.04
C ASP A 180 5.32 2.37 19.57
N ASN A 181 5.28 3.36 18.68
CA ASN A 181 5.09 4.76 19.03
C ASN A 181 4.26 5.49 17.94
N VAL A 182 3.03 5.86 18.27
CA VAL A 182 2.14 6.60 17.36
C VAL A 182 2.56 8.06 17.12
N GLN A 183 3.58 8.55 17.77
CA GLN A 183 4.19 9.87 17.52
C GLN A 183 5.35 9.78 16.52
N ASP A 184 5.77 8.58 16.13
CA ASP A 184 6.74 8.35 15.08
C ASP A 184 6.02 7.80 13.84
N ILE A 185 6.04 8.58 12.75
CA ILE A 185 5.41 8.18 11.48
C ILE A 185 6.08 6.97 10.82
N HIS A 186 7.27 6.59 11.29
CA HIS A 186 8.08 5.50 10.75
C HIS A 186 8.15 4.31 11.72
N PRO A 187 7.16 3.39 11.73
CA PRO A 187 7.23 2.19 12.57
C PRO A 187 8.54 1.42 12.37
N ARG A 188 9.16 1.00 13.46
CA ARG A 188 10.51 0.40 13.42
C ARG A 188 10.51 -1.05 12.97
N ASP A 189 9.44 -1.80 13.22
CA ASP A 189 9.36 -3.22 12.87
C ASP A 189 9.13 -3.46 11.37
N LYS A 190 10.12 -3.12 10.55
CA LYS A 190 10.11 -3.36 9.11
C LYS A 190 10.23 -4.85 8.77
N ARG A 191 10.82 -5.65 9.67
CA ARG A 191 10.97 -7.09 9.48
C ARG A 191 9.61 -7.80 9.43
N SER A 192 8.71 -7.49 10.36
CA SER A 192 7.37 -8.08 10.37
C SER A 192 6.52 -7.62 9.18
N VAL A 193 6.68 -6.35 8.73
CA VAL A 193 6.08 -5.87 7.49
C VAL A 193 6.55 -6.71 6.30
N GLY A 194 7.87 -6.86 6.14
CA GLY A 194 8.46 -7.67 5.07
C GLY A 194 8.01 -9.13 5.12
N LYS A 195 7.93 -9.72 6.32
CA LYS A 195 7.44 -11.09 6.50
C LYS A 195 5.97 -11.26 6.06
N ARG A 196 5.09 -10.31 6.42
CA ARG A 196 3.68 -10.35 5.98
C ARG A 196 3.56 -10.24 4.46
N LEU A 197 4.34 -9.33 3.85
CA LEU A 197 4.38 -9.18 2.39
C LEU A 197 4.92 -10.43 1.70
N ALA A 198 5.95 -11.06 2.25
CA ALA A 198 6.48 -12.32 1.73
C ALA A 198 5.45 -13.45 1.84
N ASN A 199 4.77 -13.59 2.98
CA ASN A 199 3.71 -14.58 3.16
C ASN A 199 2.55 -14.34 2.18
N LEU A 200 2.18 -13.07 1.97
CA LEU A 200 1.17 -12.68 0.98
C LEU A 200 1.60 -13.10 -0.44
N ALA A 201 2.82 -12.76 -0.85
CA ALA A 201 3.33 -13.10 -2.18
C ALA A 201 3.41 -14.61 -2.39
N LEU A 202 3.89 -15.34 -1.39
CA LEU A 202 3.99 -16.81 -1.45
C LEU A 202 2.60 -17.47 -1.60
N ASP A 203 1.60 -17.03 -0.84
CA ASP A 203 0.25 -17.60 -0.91
C ASP A 203 -0.49 -17.17 -2.20
N ASP A 204 -0.50 -15.87 -2.50
CA ASP A 204 -1.30 -15.30 -3.59
C ASP A 204 -0.70 -15.59 -4.99
N THR A 205 0.63 -15.45 -5.14
CA THR A 205 1.30 -15.63 -6.43
C THR A 205 1.81 -17.04 -6.65
N TYR A 206 2.39 -17.65 -5.61
CA TYR A 206 3.07 -18.93 -5.73
C TYR A 206 2.29 -20.11 -5.15
N HIS A 207 1.12 -19.85 -4.54
CA HIS A 207 0.23 -20.85 -3.93
C HIS A 207 0.92 -21.68 -2.84
N ILE A 208 1.83 -21.06 -2.09
CA ILE A 208 2.57 -21.66 -0.97
C ILE A 208 2.20 -20.91 0.30
N TYR A 209 1.42 -21.54 1.18
CA TYR A 209 1.10 -20.96 2.48
C TYR A 209 2.32 -21.07 3.42
N ALA A 210 2.97 -19.91 3.71
CA ALA A 210 4.15 -19.83 4.57
C ALA A 210 3.86 -19.24 5.95
N GLY A 211 2.67 -18.71 6.17
CA GLY A 211 2.26 -18.15 7.46
C GLY A 211 1.18 -17.07 7.33
N PRO A 212 0.67 -16.57 8.45
CA PRO A 212 -0.42 -15.62 8.45
C PRO A 212 0.00 -14.23 7.90
N TYR A 213 -0.92 -13.62 7.17
CA TYR A 213 -0.79 -12.25 6.63
C TYR A 213 -2.14 -11.57 6.41
N LYS A 214 -3.22 -12.34 6.23
CA LYS A 214 -4.57 -11.83 5.94
C LYS A 214 -5.18 -11.21 7.19
N SER A 215 -5.47 -9.90 7.11
CA SER A 215 -6.28 -9.22 8.12
C SER A 215 -7.75 -9.55 7.93
N PRO A 216 -8.50 -9.77 9.00
CA PRO A 216 -9.95 -9.71 8.90
C PRO A 216 -10.36 -8.32 8.41
N VAL A 217 -11.27 -8.24 7.45
CA VAL A 217 -11.81 -6.98 6.92
C VAL A 217 -13.32 -6.95 7.07
N PHE A 218 -13.86 -5.75 7.29
CA PHE A 218 -15.31 -5.55 7.39
C PHE A 218 -16.01 -6.04 6.11
N GLU A 219 -17.09 -6.77 6.29
CA GLU A 219 -17.93 -7.28 5.22
C GLU A 219 -19.33 -6.65 5.26
N SER A 220 -19.98 -6.73 6.40
CA SER A 220 -21.33 -6.23 6.55
C SER A 220 -21.71 -5.95 8.00
N ALA A 221 -22.73 -5.11 8.20
CA ALA A 221 -23.34 -4.87 9.48
C ALA A 221 -24.86 -4.93 9.33
N CYS A 222 -25.54 -5.64 10.24
CA CYS A 222 -26.99 -5.81 10.22
C CYS A 222 -27.56 -5.61 11.62
N ARG A 223 -28.54 -4.73 11.77
CA ARG A 223 -29.27 -4.54 13.03
C ARG A 223 -30.48 -5.46 13.09
N LYS A 224 -30.55 -6.25 14.16
CA LYS A 224 -31.74 -7.02 14.52
C LYS A 224 -32.16 -6.71 15.96
N GLY A 225 -33.27 -6.00 16.11
CA GLY A 225 -33.77 -5.54 17.41
C GLY A 225 -32.72 -4.70 18.15
N ASN A 226 -32.27 -5.17 19.30
CA ASN A 226 -31.34 -4.48 20.20
C ASN A 226 -29.86 -4.81 19.95
N HIS A 227 -29.52 -5.43 18.83
CA HIS A 227 -28.13 -5.80 18.52
C HIS A 227 -27.79 -5.46 17.06
N VAL A 228 -26.54 -5.07 16.83
CA VAL A 228 -25.92 -5.05 15.51
C VAL A 228 -24.95 -6.22 15.44
N THR A 229 -25.09 -7.03 14.40
CA THR A 229 -24.14 -8.08 14.05
C THR A 229 -23.23 -7.57 12.97
N ILE A 230 -21.90 -7.62 13.19
CA ILE A 230 -20.88 -7.23 12.23
C ILE A 230 -20.17 -8.50 11.77
N SER A 231 -20.12 -8.71 10.46
CA SER A 231 -19.45 -9.82 9.80
C SER A 231 -18.18 -9.35 9.12
N PHE A 232 -17.20 -10.25 9.01
CA PHE A 232 -15.90 -9.98 8.44
C PHE A 232 -15.53 -11.06 7.43
N LYS A 233 -14.78 -10.65 6.39
CA LYS A 233 -14.07 -11.56 5.46
C LYS A 233 -12.70 -11.94 6.02
N ASP A 234 -12.05 -12.88 5.37
CA ASP A 234 -10.69 -13.35 5.66
C ASP A 234 -10.48 -13.84 7.10
N ILE A 235 -11.53 -14.44 7.66
CA ILE A 235 -11.50 -15.10 8.96
C ILE A 235 -11.41 -16.60 8.76
N LYS A 236 -10.28 -17.20 9.13
CA LYS A 236 -10.09 -18.65 9.02
C LYS A 236 -10.67 -19.41 10.20
N ASN A 237 -10.39 -18.97 11.43
CA ASN A 237 -10.76 -19.67 12.66
C ASN A 237 -11.45 -18.76 13.70
N GLY A 238 -11.88 -17.56 13.30
CA GLY A 238 -12.56 -16.59 14.16
C GLY A 238 -11.69 -15.41 14.59
N LEU A 239 -12.21 -14.63 15.52
CA LEU A 239 -11.58 -13.45 16.09
C LEU A 239 -11.07 -13.70 17.51
N ALA A 240 -10.03 -12.99 17.90
CA ALA A 240 -9.48 -12.97 19.26
C ALA A 240 -9.30 -11.52 19.75
N VAL A 241 -9.42 -11.33 21.07
CA VAL A 241 -9.13 -10.06 21.74
C VAL A 241 -7.81 -10.19 22.50
N HIS A 242 -6.89 -9.28 22.27
CA HIS A 242 -5.70 -9.16 23.12
C HIS A 242 -6.01 -8.22 24.28
N GLY A 243 -6.41 -8.75 25.41
CA GLY A 243 -6.82 -7.99 26.59
C GLY A 243 -8.16 -8.46 27.18
N LYS A 244 -8.70 -7.63 28.06
CA LYS A 244 -9.95 -7.98 28.80
C LYS A 244 -11.23 -7.55 28.08
N ARG A 245 -11.15 -6.56 27.20
CA ARG A 245 -12.26 -5.97 26.45
C ARG A 245 -11.79 -5.53 25.08
N ILE A 246 -12.74 -5.36 24.16
CA ILE A 246 -12.48 -4.78 22.85
C ILE A 246 -12.26 -3.27 23.05
N GLU A 247 -11.20 -2.75 22.47
CA GLU A 247 -10.81 -1.34 22.46
C GLU A 247 -10.93 -0.76 21.04
N GLY A 248 -11.17 0.56 20.96
CA GLY A 248 -11.28 1.25 19.67
C GLY A 248 -12.61 1.06 18.94
N LEU A 249 -13.60 0.41 19.56
CA LEU A 249 -14.94 0.25 18.99
C LEU A 249 -15.84 1.39 19.51
N MET A 250 -16.39 2.17 18.58
CA MET A 250 -17.24 3.33 18.86
C MET A 250 -18.58 3.18 18.17
N MET A 251 -19.64 3.76 18.75
CA MET A 251 -20.97 3.82 18.13
C MET A 251 -21.64 5.17 18.38
N ALA A 252 -22.55 5.55 17.48
CA ALA A 252 -23.39 6.72 17.62
C ALA A 252 -24.75 6.50 16.93
N ALA A 253 -25.83 7.11 17.43
CA ALA A 253 -27.02 7.34 16.63
C ALA A 253 -26.81 8.58 15.73
N ALA A 254 -27.66 8.75 14.74
CA ALA A 254 -27.60 9.91 13.84
C ALA A 254 -27.67 11.23 14.64
N GLY A 255 -26.68 12.11 14.44
CA GLY A 255 -26.59 13.40 15.12
C GLY A 255 -26.20 13.35 16.59
N GLN A 256 -25.84 12.18 17.11
CA GLN A 256 -25.40 12.03 18.51
C GLN A 256 -23.87 11.91 18.60
N GLU A 257 -23.35 12.19 19.80
CA GLU A 257 -21.94 12.04 20.10
C GLU A 257 -21.50 10.56 20.05
N TRP A 258 -20.25 10.34 19.61
CA TRP A 258 -19.62 9.03 19.58
C TRP A 258 -19.33 8.54 20.99
N GLN A 259 -19.72 7.30 21.31
CA GLN A 259 -19.45 6.65 22.58
C GLN A 259 -18.77 5.29 22.39
N GLU A 260 -18.02 4.84 23.38
CA GLU A 260 -17.44 3.50 23.37
C GLU A 260 -18.54 2.45 23.26
N ALA A 261 -18.37 1.53 22.32
CA ALA A 261 -19.26 0.39 22.16
C ALA A 261 -18.68 -0.84 22.84
N ARG A 262 -19.55 -1.60 23.51
CA ARG A 262 -19.21 -2.93 23.98
C ARG A 262 -19.64 -3.94 22.94
N ALA A 263 -18.84 -4.98 22.75
CA ALA A 263 -19.21 -6.09 21.88
C ALA A 263 -18.74 -7.41 22.47
N ARG A 264 -19.37 -8.50 22.05
CA ARG A 264 -18.87 -9.85 22.27
C ARG A 264 -18.50 -10.46 20.92
N ILE A 265 -17.50 -11.32 20.95
CA ILE A 265 -17.16 -12.17 19.80
C ILE A 265 -18.11 -13.37 19.80
N ASP A 266 -18.59 -13.71 18.61
CA ASP A 266 -19.39 -14.91 18.35
C ASP A 266 -18.85 -15.57 17.07
N GLY A 267 -17.90 -16.49 17.26
CA GLY A 267 -17.13 -17.06 16.15
C GLY A 267 -16.32 -16.00 15.40
N GLY A 268 -16.68 -15.76 14.14
CA GLY A 268 -16.08 -14.73 13.28
C GLY A 268 -16.84 -13.41 13.23
N LYS A 269 -17.73 -13.13 14.20
CA LYS A 269 -18.60 -11.95 14.19
C LYS A 269 -18.46 -11.15 15.48
N LEU A 270 -18.79 -9.85 15.40
CA LEU A 270 -19.02 -9.02 16.58
C LEU A 270 -20.53 -8.82 16.78
N ILE A 271 -20.98 -8.98 18.00
CA ILE A 271 -22.33 -8.68 18.41
C ILE A 271 -22.30 -7.44 19.32
N VAL A 272 -22.82 -6.33 18.81
CA VAL A 272 -22.82 -5.03 19.48
C VAL A 272 -24.20 -4.74 20.02
N PRO A 273 -24.42 -4.66 21.35
CA PRO A 273 -25.69 -4.22 21.93
C PRO A 273 -25.96 -2.75 21.61
N VAL A 274 -27.17 -2.46 21.10
CA VAL A 274 -27.63 -1.11 20.74
C VAL A 274 -28.97 -0.78 21.41
N LYS A 275 -29.23 -1.35 22.59
CA LYS A 275 -30.45 -1.10 23.35
C LYS A 275 -30.51 0.37 23.75
N GLY A 276 -31.61 1.05 23.44
CA GLY A 276 -31.80 2.46 23.75
C GLY A 276 -31.10 3.42 22.78
N ILE A 277 -30.44 2.90 21.73
CA ILE A 277 -29.84 3.70 20.67
C ILE A 277 -30.83 3.78 19.50
N GLU A 278 -31.17 5.03 19.11
CA GLU A 278 -32.08 5.27 17.99
C GLU A 278 -31.47 4.79 16.65
N SER A 279 -32.33 4.45 15.70
CA SER A 279 -31.93 4.09 14.34
C SER A 279 -31.91 5.32 13.44
N PRO A 280 -30.96 5.43 12.49
CA PRO A 280 -29.86 4.50 12.20
C PRO A 280 -28.71 4.59 13.20
N VAL A 281 -27.98 3.51 13.36
CA VAL A 281 -26.76 3.42 14.18
C VAL A 281 -25.53 3.40 13.29
N SER A 282 -24.50 4.12 13.68
CA SER A 282 -23.17 4.04 13.07
C SER A 282 -22.18 3.37 14.02
N ILE A 283 -21.31 2.53 13.50
CA ILE A 283 -20.27 1.82 14.27
C ILE A 283 -18.93 1.99 13.57
N ARG A 284 -17.89 2.28 14.34
CA ARG A 284 -16.52 2.45 13.85
C ARG A 284 -15.54 1.67 14.71
N TYR A 285 -14.53 1.09 14.09
CA TYR A 285 -13.42 0.42 14.76
C TYR A 285 -12.10 1.06 14.33
N CYS A 286 -11.34 1.59 15.29
CA CYS A 286 -10.04 2.26 15.05
C CYS A 286 -10.07 3.30 13.91
N PHE A 287 -11.22 3.97 13.74
CA PHE A 287 -11.44 4.95 12.70
C PHE A 287 -11.02 6.35 13.17
N SER A 288 -9.72 6.51 13.43
CA SER A 288 -9.07 7.76 13.82
C SER A 288 -7.59 7.74 13.42
N ASP A 289 -6.87 8.83 13.63
CA ASP A 289 -5.47 8.97 13.22
C ASP A 289 -4.56 7.85 13.78
N ALA A 290 -4.56 7.72 15.11
CA ALA A 290 -3.57 6.94 15.85
C ALA A 290 -4.15 5.71 16.57
N ALA A 291 -5.43 5.38 16.37
CA ALA A 291 -6.02 4.27 17.11
C ALA A 291 -5.39 2.93 16.72
N GLN A 292 -4.91 2.23 17.73
CA GLN A 292 -4.44 0.87 17.67
C GLN A 292 -5.49 -0.01 18.35
N GLY A 293 -6.09 -0.92 17.59
CA GLY A 293 -7.07 -1.83 18.17
C GLY A 293 -6.43 -3.09 18.74
N ASN A 294 -7.24 -3.87 19.44
CA ASN A 294 -6.81 -5.13 20.06
C ASN A 294 -7.61 -6.34 19.59
N LEU A 295 -8.33 -6.20 18.47
CA LEU A 295 -8.98 -7.30 17.77
C LEU A 295 -8.05 -7.88 16.71
N PHE A 296 -7.97 -9.21 16.69
CA PHE A 296 -7.10 -9.97 15.80
C PHE A 296 -7.85 -11.16 15.22
N SER A 297 -7.36 -11.68 14.10
CA SER A 297 -7.65 -13.07 13.74
C SER A 297 -7.03 -14.01 14.79
N THR A 298 -7.52 -15.22 14.91
CA THR A 298 -6.89 -16.24 15.77
C THR A 298 -5.47 -16.62 15.30
N GLU A 299 -5.08 -16.22 14.10
CA GLU A 299 -3.73 -16.37 13.56
C GLU A 299 -2.80 -15.18 13.94
N GLY A 300 -3.30 -14.19 14.70
CA GLY A 300 -2.51 -13.07 15.23
C GLY A 300 -2.33 -11.90 14.25
N ILE A 301 -3.18 -11.77 13.24
CA ILE A 301 -3.18 -10.61 12.33
C ILE A 301 -4.27 -9.63 12.77
N PRO A 302 -3.98 -8.33 12.91
CA PRO A 302 -4.94 -7.34 13.41
C PRO A 302 -6.13 -7.16 12.47
N LEU A 303 -7.30 -6.91 13.05
CA LEU A 303 -8.49 -6.50 12.31
C LEU A 303 -8.23 -5.13 11.66
N ALA A 304 -8.52 -5.02 10.37
CA ALA A 304 -8.44 -3.76 9.66
C ALA A 304 -9.44 -2.73 10.23
N PRO A 305 -9.06 -1.45 10.34
CA PRO A 305 -9.99 -0.39 10.72
C PRO A 305 -11.18 -0.33 9.76
N PHE A 306 -12.37 -0.03 10.30
CA PHE A 306 -13.57 0.07 9.48
C PHE A 306 -14.57 1.09 10.03
N ARG A 307 -15.50 1.49 9.18
CA ARG A 307 -16.77 2.14 9.57
C ARG A 307 -17.94 1.45 8.91
N ALA A 308 -19.06 1.47 9.61
CA ALA A 308 -20.37 1.05 9.13
C ALA A 308 -21.36 2.13 9.52
N ASP A 309 -21.59 3.06 8.63
CA ASP A 309 -22.47 4.20 8.87
C ASP A 309 -23.92 3.87 8.47
N SER A 310 -24.89 4.49 9.16
CA SER A 310 -26.32 4.41 8.84
C SER A 310 -26.92 2.98 8.80
N ILE A 311 -26.55 2.14 9.78
CA ILE A 311 -27.08 0.78 9.91
C ILE A 311 -28.58 0.88 10.28
N ALA A 312 -29.46 0.58 9.31
CA ALA A 312 -30.91 0.55 9.52
C ALA A 312 -31.37 -0.76 10.15
N SER A 313 -32.59 -0.77 10.73
CA SER A 313 -33.27 -2.01 11.14
C SER A 313 -33.59 -2.86 9.90
N SER A 314 -33.43 -4.16 9.99
CA SER A 314 -33.44 -5.14 8.89
C SER A 314 -34.77 -5.35 8.19
N GLU A 315 -35.64 -4.36 8.11
CA GLU A 315 -36.88 -4.53 7.33
C GLU A 315 -36.76 -4.10 5.85
N ASN A 316 -35.69 -3.39 5.44
CA ASN A 316 -35.46 -3.06 4.02
C ASN A 316 -33.99 -2.67 3.79
N ILE A 317 -33.19 -3.55 3.26
CA ILE A 317 -31.92 -3.18 2.63
C ILE A 317 -32.01 -3.46 1.13
N PRO A 318 -32.05 -2.42 0.27
CA PRO A 318 -31.66 -2.60 -1.12
C PRO A 318 -30.15 -2.79 -1.16
N VAL A 319 -29.69 -3.92 -1.66
CA VAL A 319 -28.29 -4.11 -2.08
C VAL A 319 -28.07 -3.17 -3.25
N SER A 320 -27.41 -2.05 -3.03
CA SER A 320 -26.89 -1.24 -4.12
C SER A 320 -25.62 -1.90 -4.62
N THR A 321 -25.76 -2.70 -5.63
CA THR A 321 -24.68 -3.06 -6.53
C THR A 321 -24.49 -1.91 -7.51
N ASP A 322 -23.79 -0.86 -7.13
CA ASP A 322 -23.24 0.07 -8.10
C ASP A 322 -21.92 -0.49 -8.62
N SER A 323 -22.08 -1.43 -9.54
CA SER A 323 -21.06 -1.81 -10.51
C SER A 323 -21.16 -0.84 -11.69
N ALA A 324 -20.51 0.29 -11.60
CA ALA A 324 -20.35 1.14 -12.77
C ALA A 324 -19.12 2.02 -12.59
N LEU A 325 -18.02 1.57 -13.12
CA LEU A 325 -16.94 2.40 -13.70
C LEU A 325 -15.88 1.46 -14.33
N GLU A 326 -16.31 0.65 -15.31
CA GLU A 326 -15.40 0.17 -16.34
C GLU A 326 -15.33 1.26 -17.43
N GLU A 327 -14.57 2.31 -17.19
CA GLU A 327 -14.03 3.10 -18.29
C GLU A 327 -12.66 2.53 -18.64
N SER A 328 -12.57 1.85 -19.76
CA SER A 328 -11.32 1.44 -20.35
C SER A 328 -10.52 2.71 -20.72
N PHE A 329 -9.44 2.96 -19.97
CA PHE A 329 -8.53 4.05 -20.27
C PHE A 329 -7.43 3.51 -21.19
N GLU A 330 -7.41 3.93 -22.46
CA GLU A 330 -6.30 3.67 -23.38
C GLU A 330 -5.16 4.65 -23.08
N PHE A 331 -4.10 4.15 -22.44
CA PHE A 331 -2.86 4.87 -22.25
C PHE A 331 -1.85 4.47 -23.34
N SER A 332 -1.43 5.43 -24.13
CA SER A 332 -0.34 5.25 -25.10
C SER A 332 0.96 5.81 -24.52
N PRO A 333 1.95 4.96 -24.13
CA PRO A 333 3.22 5.47 -23.64
C PRO A 333 3.95 6.23 -24.76
N LYS A 334 4.39 7.44 -24.47
CA LYS A 334 5.29 8.17 -25.35
C LYS A 334 6.70 7.64 -25.19
N PHE A 335 7.15 6.84 -26.14
CA PHE A 335 8.55 6.44 -26.22
C PHE A 335 9.40 7.63 -26.65
N SER A 336 10.32 8.09 -25.79
CA SER A 336 11.38 8.98 -26.24
C SER A 336 12.41 8.13 -27.00
N THR A 337 12.63 8.43 -28.27
CA THR A 337 13.67 7.82 -29.10
C THR A 337 15.05 8.44 -28.83
N GLY A 338 15.36 8.78 -27.60
CA GLY A 338 16.65 9.27 -27.19
C GLY A 338 17.54 8.11 -26.74
N ASN A 339 18.71 7.96 -27.34
CA ASN A 339 19.77 7.13 -26.80
C ASN A 339 20.16 7.70 -25.43
N ALA A 340 19.54 7.23 -24.35
CA ALA A 340 20.08 7.40 -23.02
C ALA A 340 21.18 6.35 -22.87
N ASN A 341 22.38 6.71 -23.23
CA ASN A 341 23.56 5.91 -22.93
C ASN A 341 24.33 6.63 -21.81
N PRO A 342 24.09 6.29 -20.56
CA PRO A 342 24.78 6.89 -19.44
C PRO A 342 25.86 5.95 -18.91
N LEU A 343 26.91 5.73 -19.67
CA LEU A 343 28.17 5.34 -19.10
C LEU A 343 28.94 6.64 -18.85
N LEU A 344 28.79 7.17 -17.65
CA LEU A 344 29.37 8.47 -17.29
C LEU A 344 30.44 8.25 -16.23
N ASP A 345 31.67 8.54 -16.59
CA ASP A 345 32.84 8.50 -15.71
C ASP A 345 32.79 9.56 -14.58
N PHE A 346 31.72 10.35 -14.45
CA PHE A 346 31.73 11.55 -13.63
C PHE A 346 30.43 11.87 -12.89
N GLN A 347 29.51 10.91 -12.71
CA GLN A 347 28.28 11.19 -11.96
C GLN A 347 28.38 10.80 -10.50
N TYR A 348 28.05 11.75 -9.61
CA TYR A 348 27.83 11.46 -8.20
C TYR A 348 26.43 10.87 -8.03
N MET A 349 26.35 9.73 -7.34
CA MET A 349 25.10 9.11 -6.96
C MET A 349 25.02 9.04 -5.44
N ALA A 350 23.91 9.48 -4.86
CA ALA A 350 23.59 9.19 -3.48
C ALA A 350 22.70 7.94 -3.39
N ASP A 351 22.76 7.25 -2.26
CA ASP A 351 21.94 6.09 -1.94
C ASP A 351 21.96 5.00 -3.06
N PRO A 352 23.14 4.58 -3.54
CA PRO A 352 23.21 3.63 -4.62
C PRO A 352 22.70 2.26 -4.19
N THR A 353 21.85 1.67 -5.03
CA THR A 353 21.38 0.30 -4.90
C THR A 353 21.97 -0.54 -6.03
N ALA A 354 22.58 -1.67 -5.71
CA ALA A 354 23.17 -2.58 -6.70
C ALA A 354 22.29 -3.81 -6.91
N VAL A 355 22.15 -4.22 -8.17
CA VAL A 355 21.41 -5.40 -8.59
C VAL A 355 22.29 -6.21 -9.54
N VAL A 356 22.33 -7.54 -9.38
CA VAL A 356 23.00 -8.44 -10.31
C VAL A 356 21.97 -9.08 -11.24
N HIS A 357 22.18 -8.95 -12.56
CA HIS A 357 21.35 -9.56 -13.56
C HIS A 357 22.21 -10.06 -14.72
N ASP A 358 22.00 -11.32 -15.14
CA ASP A 358 22.78 -11.99 -16.21
C ASP A 358 24.31 -11.86 -16.06
N GLY A 359 24.80 -11.97 -14.81
CA GLY A 359 26.23 -11.85 -14.51
C GLY A 359 26.75 -10.41 -14.52
N ARG A 360 25.90 -9.41 -14.73
CA ARG A 360 26.24 -7.98 -14.68
C ARG A 360 25.74 -7.35 -13.40
N ILE A 361 26.48 -6.40 -12.89
CA ILE A 361 26.07 -5.56 -11.75
C ILE A 361 25.49 -4.26 -12.31
N TYR A 362 24.27 -3.94 -11.90
CA TYR A 362 23.61 -2.67 -12.20
C TYR A 362 23.55 -1.85 -10.92
N VAL A 363 24.04 -0.63 -10.97
CA VAL A 363 23.98 0.30 -9.84
C VAL A 363 23.05 1.45 -10.17
N TYR A 364 22.07 1.67 -9.33
CA TYR A 364 21.10 2.77 -9.44
C TYR A 364 21.32 3.74 -8.30
N GLY A 365 21.21 5.03 -8.59
CA GLY A 365 21.28 6.06 -7.56
C GLY A 365 20.69 7.38 -8.04
N THR A 366 20.53 8.33 -7.13
CA THR A 366 20.13 9.68 -7.49
C THR A 366 21.23 10.35 -8.31
N ASN A 367 20.84 11.21 -9.27
CA ASN A 367 21.80 11.97 -10.05
C ASN A 367 22.23 13.24 -9.30
N ASP A 368 23.09 13.08 -8.32
CA ASP A 368 23.57 14.19 -7.48
C ASP A 368 24.46 15.18 -8.26
N HIS A 369 24.91 14.81 -9.45
CA HIS A 369 25.65 15.70 -10.32
C HIS A 369 24.82 16.91 -10.72
N GLN A 370 23.52 16.75 -10.93
CA GLN A 370 22.61 17.86 -11.22
C GLN A 370 22.58 18.89 -10.09
N GLN A 371 22.58 18.44 -8.85
CA GLN A 371 22.67 19.33 -7.68
C GLN A 371 24.03 20.02 -7.63
N TYR A 372 25.11 19.27 -7.88
CA TYR A 372 26.47 19.81 -7.89
C TYR A 372 26.69 20.88 -8.96
N ASP A 373 26.14 20.68 -10.15
CA ASP A 373 26.25 21.65 -11.26
C ASP A 373 25.61 23.01 -10.92
N VAL A 374 24.56 22.99 -10.09
CA VAL A 374 23.84 24.21 -9.70
C VAL A 374 24.47 24.90 -8.49
N VAL A 375 24.81 24.15 -7.43
CA VAL A 375 25.27 24.74 -6.17
C VAL A 375 26.78 24.73 -5.98
N GLY A 376 27.51 24.01 -6.83
CA GLY A 376 28.96 23.87 -6.76
C GLY A 376 29.44 22.92 -5.66
N ARG A 377 30.77 22.63 -5.70
CA ARG A 377 31.41 21.62 -4.84
C ARG A 377 31.26 21.89 -3.34
N ASN A 378 31.13 23.11 -2.92
CA ASN A 378 31.00 23.53 -1.52
C ASN A 378 29.59 23.99 -1.19
N GLY A 379 28.65 23.84 -2.11
CA GLY A 379 27.27 24.21 -1.93
C GLY A 379 26.55 23.21 -1.01
N LYS A 380 25.54 23.72 -0.29
CA LYS A 380 24.71 22.85 0.57
C LYS A 380 23.84 21.97 -0.31
N ASN A 381 23.93 20.65 -0.14
CA ASN A 381 23.03 19.73 -0.82
C ASN A 381 21.62 19.88 -0.25
N THR A 382 20.70 20.35 -1.08
CA THR A 382 19.27 20.53 -0.74
C THR A 382 18.37 19.58 -1.53
N TYR A 383 18.94 18.71 -2.38
CA TYR A 383 18.23 17.77 -3.26
C TYR A 383 17.24 18.42 -4.26
N GLN A 384 17.22 19.75 -4.35
CA GLN A 384 16.24 20.50 -5.17
C GLN A 384 16.46 20.38 -6.67
N HIS A 385 17.66 20.01 -7.09
CA HIS A 385 18.05 19.97 -8.49
C HIS A 385 18.31 18.56 -9.02
N ILE A 386 17.92 17.54 -8.25
CA ILE A 386 18.02 16.14 -8.66
C ILE A 386 16.71 15.75 -9.33
N HIS A 387 16.76 15.57 -10.65
CA HIS A 387 15.58 15.30 -11.48
C HIS A 387 15.62 13.94 -12.20
N SER A 388 16.69 13.17 -12.01
CA SER A 388 16.84 11.87 -12.67
C SER A 388 17.59 10.87 -11.80
N LEU A 389 17.35 9.58 -12.08
CA LEU A 389 18.17 8.48 -11.60
C LEU A 389 19.32 8.23 -12.55
N THR A 390 20.45 7.85 -12.00
CA THR A 390 21.57 7.30 -12.78
C THR A 390 21.61 5.79 -12.61
N MET A 391 21.81 5.08 -13.71
CA MET A 391 22.08 3.66 -13.75
C MET A 391 23.43 3.43 -14.42
N VAL A 392 24.30 2.66 -13.78
CA VAL A 392 25.54 2.15 -14.36
C VAL A 392 25.54 0.63 -14.31
N SER A 393 26.07 -0.01 -15.35
CA SER A 393 26.24 -1.46 -15.39
C SER A 393 27.71 -1.82 -15.56
N SER A 394 28.15 -2.92 -14.96
CA SER A 394 29.42 -3.55 -15.29
C SER A 394 29.27 -4.34 -16.60
N ASP A 395 30.23 -4.24 -17.46
CA ASP A 395 30.33 -5.13 -18.61
C ASP A 395 30.80 -6.54 -18.21
#